data_9d4619e1848babf5bf6ed970c08411ca
#
_entry.id   9d4619e1848babf5bf6ed970c08411ca
#
_cell.length_a   1.000
_cell.length_b   1.000
_cell.length_c   1.000
_cell.angle_alpha   90.00
_cell.angle_beta   90.00
_cell.angle_gamma   90.00
#
_symmetry.space_group_name_H-M   'P 1'
#
loop_
_entity.id
_entity.type
_entity.pdbx_description
1 polymer ?
#
loop_
_entity_poly.entity_id
_entity_poly.type
_entity_poly.pdbx_seq_one_letter_code
_entity_poly.pdbx_strand_id
1 'polypeptide(L)'
;LIDIGIEDNQVVEVLDQLVNGIGPRLTGSHQDHLACEWARDLFIEFGLENVKMEEAGEFSVGFQRGAWRGHMISPERMDLEFGTPAWSAGTKGVQEGPAVMLPAAIEGLDIDSMKGAWIVRPAQRGRQDRETRQAQREVTEKLETAGIAGWIYPTRGENINVYGNH
;
A
#
# COMPACT_ATOMS: atom_id res chain seq x y z
N LEU A 1 7.21 -38.34 -11.60
CA LEU A 1 7.06 -37.06 -10.93
C LEU A 1 8.19 -36.07 -11.27
N ILE A 2 9.46 -36.47 -11.17
CA ILE A 2 10.59 -35.57 -11.50
C ILE A 2 10.58 -35.22 -12.99
N ASP A 3 10.35 -36.18 -13.87
CA ASP A 3 10.29 -35.95 -15.32
C ASP A 3 9.13 -35.01 -15.71
N ILE A 4 7.95 -35.18 -15.10
CA ILE A 4 6.81 -34.27 -15.28
C ILE A 4 7.16 -32.85 -14.81
N GLY A 5 7.82 -32.71 -13.68
CA GLY A 5 8.23 -31.40 -13.17
C GLY A 5 9.30 -30.68 -14.00
N ILE A 6 10.04 -31.42 -14.85
CA ILE A 6 11.06 -30.86 -15.74
C ILE A 6 10.51 -30.63 -17.16
N GLU A 7 9.74 -31.57 -17.69
CA GLU A 7 9.32 -31.60 -19.09
C GLU A 7 7.93 -30.97 -19.31
N ASP A 8 7.05 -31.01 -18.30
CA ASP A 8 5.68 -30.46 -18.35
C ASP A 8 5.45 -29.50 -17.18
N ASN A 9 6.29 -28.50 -17.07
CA ASN A 9 6.27 -27.53 -15.97
C ASN A 9 5.33 -26.36 -16.26
N GLN A 10 4.18 -26.34 -15.64
CA GLN A 10 3.16 -25.28 -15.77
C GLN A 10 3.34 -24.12 -14.76
N VAL A 11 4.42 -24.12 -13.98
CA VAL A 11 4.59 -23.12 -12.89
C VAL A 11 4.56 -21.69 -13.40
N VAL A 12 5.17 -21.41 -14.56
CA VAL A 12 5.23 -20.07 -15.13
C VAL A 12 3.85 -19.62 -15.58
N GLU A 13 3.06 -20.48 -16.22
CA GLU A 13 1.71 -20.19 -16.69
C GLU A 13 0.75 -19.97 -15.51
N VAL A 14 0.82 -20.83 -14.51
CA VAL A 14 0.05 -20.71 -13.27
C VAL A 14 0.41 -19.42 -12.53
N LEU A 15 1.70 -19.07 -12.45
CA LEU A 15 2.16 -17.83 -11.85
C LEU A 15 1.71 -16.60 -12.63
N ASP A 16 1.78 -16.64 -13.96
CA ASP A 16 1.33 -15.56 -14.82
C ASP A 16 -0.16 -15.27 -14.63
N GLN A 17 -0.97 -16.32 -14.62
CA GLN A 17 -2.41 -16.20 -14.39
C GLN A 17 -2.74 -15.65 -13.00
N LEU A 18 -2.01 -16.10 -11.98
CA LEU A 18 -2.19 -15.61 -10.62
C LEU A 18 -1.77 -14.15 -10.45
N VAL A 19 -0.64 -13.75 -11.07
CA VAL A 19 -0.05 -12.42 -10.88
C VAL A 19 -0.65 -11.38 -11.83
N ASN A 20 -0.79 -11.73 -13.11
CA ASN A 20 -1.22 -10.80 -14.14
C ASN A 20 -2.71 -10.94 -14.47
N GLY A 21 -3.28 -12.14 -14.37
CA GLY A 21 -4.71 -12.38 -14.60
C GLY A 21 -5.57 -11.94 -13.42
N ILE A 22 -5.27 -12.37 -12.20
CA ILE A 22 -6.03 -12.03 -10.99
C ILE A 22 -5.50 -10.73 -10.36
N GLY A 23 -4.18 -10.58 -10.30
CA GLY A 23 -3.52 -9.38 -9.79
C GLY A 23 -3.27 -9.36 -8.29
N PRO A 24 -3.13 -8.17 -7.67
CA PRO A 24 -2.80 -8.02 -6.25
C PRO A 24 -3.88 -8.60 -5.33
N ARG A 25 -3.50 -9.50 -4.45
CA ARG A 25 -4.38 -10.31 -3.60
C ARG A 25 -4.14 -10.05 -2.11
N LEU A 26 -4.45 -8.84 -1.68
CA LEU A 26 -4.38 -8.54 -0.25
C LEU A 26 -5.51 -9.26 0.47
N THR A 27 -5.20 -9.83 1.63
CA THR A 27 -6.16 -10.59 2.44
C THR A 27 -7.46 -9.83 2.64
N GLY A 28 -8.59 -10.50 2.38
CA GLY A 28 -9.92 -9.90 2.46
C GLY A 28 -10.28 -8.97 1.29
N SER A 29 -9.48 -8.92 0.22
CA SER A 29 -9.84 -8.24 -1.02
C SER A 29 -10.68 -9.12 -1.93
N HIS A 30 -11.36 -8.51 -2.90
CA HIS A 30 -12.07 -9.26 -3.93
C HIS A 30 -11.14 -10.19 -4.73
N GLN A 31 -9.93 -9.72 -5.06
CA GLN A 31 -8.93 -10.53 -5.77
C GLN A 31 -8.40 -11.69 -4.94
N ASP A 32 -8.34 -11.56 -3.61
CA ASP A 32 -8.01 -12.66 -2.71
C ASP A 32 -9.05 -13.79 -2.81
N HIS A 33 -10.32 -13.43 -2.78
CA HIS A 33 -11.41 -14.40 -2.95
C HIS A 33 -11.38 -15.06 -4.34
N LEU A 34 -11.21 -14.28 -5.42
CA LEU A 34 -11.06 -14.81 -6.77
C LEU A 34 -9.87 -15.77 -6.91
N ALA A 35 -8.76 -15.47 -6.25
CA ALA A 35 -7.60 -16.36 -6.27
C ALA A 35 -7.85 -17.68 -5.55
N CYS A 36 -8.60 -17.65 -4.45
CA CYS A 36 -8.99 -18.86 -3.74
C CYS A 36 -9.93 -19.72 -4.59
N GLU A 37 -10.93 -19.12 -5.25
CA GLU A 37 -11.82 -19.83 -6.17
C GLU A 37 -11.06 -20.44 -7.35
N TRP A 38 -10.21 -19.65 -7.98
CA TRP A 38 -9.35 -20.10 -9.07
C TRP A 38 -8.43 -21.25 -8.65
N ALA A 39 -7.80 -21.17 -7.49
CA ALA A 39 -6.93 -22.23 -6.98
C ALA A 39 -7.70 -23.52 -6.68
N ARG A 40 -8.93 -23.41 -6.14
CA ARG A 40 -9.84 -24.56 -5.94
C ARG A 40 -10.12 -25.25 -7.27
N ASP A 41 -10.47 -24.48 -8.30
CA ASP A 41 -10.86 -25.02 -9.60
C ASP A 41 -9.65 -25.66 -10.30
N LEU A 42 -8.47 -25.05 -10.19
CA LEU A 42 -7.21 -25.60 -10.72
C LEU A 42 -6.83 -26.94 -10.04
N PHE A 43 -7.04 -27.07 -8.73
CA PHE A 43 -6.80 -28.31 -8.02
C PHE A 43 -7.76 -29.42 -8.48
N ILE A 44 -9.01 -29.10 -8.77
CA ILE A 44 -9.97 -30.03 -9.35
C ILE A 44 -9.53 -30.46 -10.76
N GLU A 45 -9.09 -29.52 -11.59
CA GLU A 45 -8.57 -29.79 -12.93
C GLU A 45 -7.34 -30.73 -12.88
N PHE A 46 -6.48 -30.58 -11.90
CA PHE A 46 -5.35 -31.48 -11.65
C PHE A 46 -5.74 -32.86 -11.10
N GLY A 47 -7.04 -33.10 -10.92
CA GLY A 47 -7.59 -34.38 -10.48
C GLY A 47 -7.52 -34.61 -8.97
N LEU A 48 -7.35 -33.58 -8.15
CA LEU A 48 -7.43 -33.71 -6.71
C LEU A 48 -8.89 -33.91 -6.28
N GLU A 49 -9.11 -34.78 -5.32
CA GLU A 49 -10.43 -35.07 -4.75
C GLU A 49 -10.65 -34.28 -3.43
N ASN A 50 -11.92 -34.08 -3.08
CA ASN A 50 -12.34 -33.40 -1.85
C ASN A 50 -11.81 -31.96 -1.70
N VAL A 51 -11.56 -31.29 -2.81
CA VAL A 51 -11.14 -29.89 -2.82
C VAL A 51 -12.28 -29.00 -2.37
N LYS A 52 -12.05 -28.19 -1.34
CA LYS A 52 -13.04 -27.27 -0.78
C LYS A 52 -12.36 -26.00 -0.29
N MET A 53 -13.11 -24.94 -0.26
CA MET A 53 -12.72 -23.72 0.45
C MET A 53 -13.18 -23.83 1.90
N GLU A 54 -12.32 -23.47 2.82
CA GLU A 54 -12.63 -23.40 4.25
C GLU A 54 -12.45 -21.97 4.74
N GLU A 55 -13.32 -21.53 5.63
CA GLU A 55 -13.19 -20.25 6.29
C GLU A 55 -12.01 -20.30 7.26
N ALA A 56 -11.00 -19.47 7.03
CA ALA A 56 -9.77 -19.43 7.83
C ALA A 56 -9.88 -18.47 9.03
N GLY A 57 -10.89 -17.61 9.04
CA GLY A 57 -11.15 -16.62 10.09
C GLY A 57 -11.75 -15.33 9.55
N GLU A 58 -12.04 -14.41 10.45
CA GLU A 58 -12.58 -13.09 10.14
C GLU A 58 -11.49 -12.02 10.26
N PHE A 59 -11.43 -11.11 9.29
CA PHE A 59 -10.63 -9.90 9.33
C PHE A 59 -11.57 -8.71 9.53
N SER A 60 -11.25 -7.88 10.50
CA SER A 60 -12.08 -6.70 10.84
C SER A 60 -12.11 -5.65 9.71
N VAL A 61 -11.10 -5.64 8.85
CA VAL A 61 -10.97 -4.69 7.73
C VAL A 61 -10.36 -5.41 6.52
N GLY A 62 -11.04 -5.39 5.39
CA GLY A 62 -10.48 -5.72 4.08
C GLY A 62 -9.88 -4.49 3.40
N PHE A 63 -8.97 -4.68 2.48
CA PHE A 63 -8.40 -3.61 1.68
C PHE A 63 -8.62 -3.86 0.19
N GLN A 64 -9.33 -2.95 -0.44
CA GLN A 64 -9.51 -2.93 -1.88
C GLN A 64 -8.88 -1.65 -2.44
N ARG A 65 -7.86 -1.79 -3.27
CA ARG A 65 -7.21 -0.64 -3.89
C ARG A 65 -8.11 -0.06 -4.98
N GLY A 66 -8.53 1.19 -4.79
CA GLY A 66 -9.27 1.96 -5.79
C GLY A 66 -8.34 2.71 -6.76
N ALA A 67 -8.92 3.47 -7.67
CA ALA A 67 -8.18 4.41 -8.50
C ALA A 67 -7.72 5.62 -7.68
N TRP A 68 -6.49 6.08 -7.92
CA TRP A 68 -5.93 7.27 -7.28
C TRP A 68 -5.35 8.21 -8.33
N ARG A 69 -5.42 9.50 -8.05
CA ARG A 69 -4.84 10.56 -8.89
C ARG A 69 -4.36 11.68 -7.98
N GLY A 70 -3.29 12.35 -8.39
CA GLY A 70 -2.79 13.54 -7.70
C GLY A 70 -2.01 14.40 -8.67
N HIS A 71 -2.13 15.71 -8.49
CA HIS A 71 -1.37 16.66 -9.25
C HIS A 71 -1.03 17.89 -8.41
N MET A 72 0.08 18.51 -8.71
CA MET A 72 0.44 19.82 -8.21
C MET A 72 -0.28 20.87 -9.03
N ILE A 73 -0.86 21.87 -8.38
CA ILE A 73 -1.61 22.96 -9.05
C ILE A 73 -0.83 24.27 -9.08
N SER A 74 0.13 24.45 -8.18
CA SER A 74 0.97 25.64 -8.07
C SER A 74 2.40 25.22 -7.67
N PRO A 75 3.47 25.88 -8.18
CA PRO A 75 3.50 27.03 -9.08
C PRO A 75 3.08 26.72 -10.53
N GLU A 76 3.12 25.47 -10.94
CA GLU A 76 2.68 24.99 -12.26
C GLU A 76 1.94 23.66 -12.12
N ARG A 77 1.06 23.35 -13.07
CA ARG A 77 0.35 22.08 -13.06
C ARG A 77 1.29 20.95 -13.47
N MET A 78 1.38 19.94 -12.60
CA MET A 78 2.17 18.73 -12.85
C MET A 78 1.44 17.52 -12.30
N ASP A 79 1.21 16.50 -13.13
CA ASP A 79 0.66 15.23 -12.68
C ASP A 79 1.72 14.47 -11.88
N LEU A 80 1.31 13.88 -10.77
CA LEU A 80 2.20 13.14 -9.87
C LEU A 80 2.06 11.65 -10.11
N GLU A 81 3.17 10.98 -10.32
CA GLU A 81 3.25 9.52 -10.28
C GLU A 81 3.50 9.09 -8.84
N PHE A 82 2.59 8.31 -8.27
CA PHE A 82 2.72 7.83 -6.89
C PHE A 82 1.96 6.53 -6.66
N GLY A 83 2.28 5.84 -5.59
CA GLY A 83 1.54 4.69 -5.08
C GLY A 83 1.04 4.97 -3.67
N THR A 84 -0.02 4.29 -3.26
CA THR A 84 -0.52 4.35 -1.89
C THR A 84 -0.17 3.07 -1.13
N PRO A 85 0.24 3.13 0.14
CA PRO A 85 0.46 1.94 0.95
C PRO A 85 -0.81 1.07 1.02
N ALA A 86 -0.62 -0.23 1.23
CA ALA A 86 -1.74 -1.10 1.58
C ALA A 86 -2.36 -0.66 2.92
N TRP A 87 -3.65 -0.89 3.07
CA TRP A 87 -4.47 -0.48 4.23
C TRP A 87 -4.47 1.03 4.55
N SER A 88 -4.04 1.87 3.60
CA SER A 88 -4.28 3.31 3.73
C SER A 88 -5.74 3.64 3.46
N ALA A 89 -6.30 4.52 4.28
CA ALA A 89 -7.66 5.02 4.08
C ALA A 89 -7.76 5.81 2.76
N GLY A 90 -8.89 5.69 2.08
CA GLY A 90 -9.21 6.56 0.95
C GLY A 90 -9.55 7.98 1.39
N THR A 91 -9.39 8.95 0.50
CA THR A 91 -9.81 10.32 0.75
C THR A 91 -11.34 10.47 0.64
N LYS A 92 -11.92 11.37 1.42
CA LYS A 92 -13.35 11.75 1.30
C LYS A 92 -13.51 12.78 0.18
N GLY A 93 -13.41 12.32 -1.07
CA GLY A 93 -13.40 13.22 -2.23
C GLY A 93 -12.02 13.83 -2.50
N VAL A 94 -12.01 14.90 -3.31
CA VAL A 94 -10.77 15.63 -3.63
C VAL A 94 -10.27 16.36 -2.39
N GLN A 95 -9.00 16.17 -2.06
CA GLN A 95 -8.33 16.88 -0.98
C GLN A 95 -7.30 17.82 -1.60
N GLU A 96 -7.47 19.11 -1.38
CA GLU A 96 -6.56 20.15 -1.84
C GLU A 96 -5.97 20.90 -0.65
N GLY A 97 -4.69 21.17 -0.68
CA GLY A 97 -3.98 21.88 0.39
C GLY A 97 -2.52 22.14 0.04
N PRO A 98 -1.86 23.01 0.81
CA PRO A 98 -0.45 23.29 0.61
C PRO A 98 0.40 22.05 0.92
N ALA A 99 1.50 21.86 0.17
CA ALA A 99 2.52 20.89 0.49
C ALA A 99 3.57 21.53 1.39
N VAL A 100 3.76 20.97 2.58
CA VAL A 100 4.68 21.49 3.61
C VAL A 100 5.74 20.45 3.93
N MET A 101 7.01 20.84 3.77
CA MET A 101 8.12 19.97 4.16
C MET A 101 8.20 19.86 5.68
N LEU A 102 8.15 18.63 6.22
CA LEU A 102 8.36 18.41 7.64
C LEU A 102 9.81 18.77 8.00
N PRO A 103 10.06 19.71 8.90
CA PRO A 103 11.41 20.10 9.29
C PRO A 103 12.12 18.95 10.04
N ALA A 104 13.44 18.92 9.98
CA ALA A 104 14.23 17.91 10.68
C ALA A 104 14.15 18.07 12.21
N ALA A 105 14.08 19.31 12.71
CA ALA A 105 13.84 19.61 14.11
C ALA A 105 12.32 19.73 14.35
N ILE A 106 11.81 18.89 15.23
CA ILE A 106 10.39 18.76 15.53
C ILE A 106 10.00 19.60 16.75
N GLU A 107 10.97 20.05 17.50
CA GLU A 107 10.78 20.89 18.68
C GLU A 107 10.22 22.25 18.29
N GLY A 108 9.11 22.66 18.92
CA GLY A 108 8.44 23.93 18.65
C GLY A 108 7.66 24.01 17.34
N LEU A 109 7.38 22.86 16.71
CA LEU A 109 6.59 22.80 15.49
C LEU A 109 5.16 23.33 15.74
N ASP A 110 4.76 24.35 14.97
CA ASP A 110 3.39 24.85 14.98
C ASP A 110 2.46 23.88 14.18
N ILE A 111 1.92 22.91 14.92
CA ILE A 111 1.06 21.85 14.37
C ILE A 111 -0.26 22.42 13.85
N ASP A 112 -0.80 23.43 14.48
CA ASP A 112 -2.10 24.01 14.11
C ASP A 112 -2.03 24.69 12.74
N SER A 113 -0.89 25.26 12.37
CA SER A 113 -0.65 25.85 11.04
C SER A 113 -0.63 24.80 9.91
N MET A 114 -0.50 23.51 10.22
CA MET A 114 -0.42 22.42 9.26
C MET A 114 -1.78 21.76 8.96
N LYS A 115 -2.85 22.25 9.55
CA LYS A 115 -4.20 21.75 9.29
C LYS A 115 -4.55 21.85 7.80
N GLY A 116 -5.01 20.74 7.22
CA GLY A 116 -5.34 20.64 5.80
C GLY A 116 -4.14 20.60 4.84
N ALA A 117 -2.90 20.60 5.35
CA ALA A 117 -1.70 20.51 4.53
C ALA A 117 -1.33 19.07 4.19
N TRP A 118 -0.72 18.87 3.03
CA TRP A 118 0.01 17.66 2.67
C TRP A 118 1.42 17.71 3.24
N ILE A 119 1.76 16.82 4.14
CA ILE A 119 3.04 16.84 4.83
C ILE A 119 4.06 16.00 4.07
N VAL A 120 5.07 16.65 3.52
CA VAL A 120 6.18 15.98 2.83
C VAL A 120 7.21 15.56 3.85
N ARG A 121 7.38 14.25 4.06
CA ARG A 121 8.36 13.69 4.96
C ARG A 121 9.69 13.50 4.21
N PRO A 122 10.79 14.13 4.65
CA PRO A 122 12.08 13.95 3.98
C PRO A 122 12.53 12.50 4.05
N ALA A 123 13.20 12.03 2.97
CA ALA A 123 13.74 10.69 2.93
C ALA A 123 14.79 10.49 4.04
N GLN A 124 14.53 9.57 4.95
CA GLN A 124 15.41 9.30 6.07
C GLN A 124 16.61 8.46 5.63
N ARG A 125 17.80 8.81 6.13
CA ARG A 125 19.05 8.07 5.89
C ARG A 125 19.50 7.39 7.17
N GLY A 126 19.80 6.10 7.07
CA GLY A 126 20.36 5.31 8.16
C GLY A 126 19.35 4.70 9.12
N ARG A 127 19.86 3.93 10.08
CA ARG A 127 19.07 3.29 11.13
C ARG A 127 18.81 4.30 12.25
N GLN A 128 17.56 4.53 12.54
CA GLN A 128 17.18 5.41 13.65
C GLN A 128 17.24 4.67 14.98
N ASP A 129 17.63 5.38 16.03
CA ASP A 129 17.51 4.92 17.40
C ASP A 129 16.04 4.85 17.87
N ARG A 130 15.84 4.30 19.05
CA ARG A 130 14.49 4.12 19.62
C ARG A 130 13.82 5.44 19.96
N GLU A 131 14.60 6.39 20.45
CA GLU A 131 14.14 7.70 20.93
C GLU A 131 13.65 8.55 19.77
N THR A 132 14.42 8.64 18.68
CA THR A 132 14.03 9.31 17.44
C THR A 132 12.76 8.72 16.83
N ARG A 133 12.62 7.40 16.84
CA ARG A 133 11.40 6.73 16.33
C ARG A 133 10.18 7.06 17.19
N GLN A 134 10.34 7.13 18.50
CA GLN A 134 9.25 7.48 19.41
C GLN A 134 8.81 8.93 19.21
N ALA A 135 9.75 9.86 19.16
CA ALA A 135 9.46 11.28 18.89
C ALA A 135 8.71 11.48 17.55
N GLN A 136 9.12 10.74 16.51
CA GLN A 136 8.44 10.78 15.21
C GLN A 136 7.02 10.23 15.26
N ARG A 137 6.76 9.19 16.05
CA ARG A 137 5.38 8.67 16.24
C ARG A 137 4.49 9.70 16.92
N GLU A 138 4.98 10.32 17.98
CA GLU A 138 4.23 11.37 18.70
C GLU A 138 3.87 12.55 17.81
N VAL A 139 4.80 12.98 16.95
CA VAL A 139 4.53 14.05 15.98
C VAL A 139 3.56 13.59 14.91
N THR A 140 3.67 12.37 14.43
CA THR A 140 2.72 11.79 13.46
C THR A 140 1.30 11.82 14.03
N GLU A 141 1.09 11.32 15.25
CA GLU A 141 -0.21 11.33 15.92
C GLU A 141 -0.77 12.74 16.13
N LYS A 142 0.08 13.69 16.52
CA LYS A 142 -0.34 15.09 16.69
C LYS A 142 -0.78 15.73 15.37
N LEU A 143 -0.03 15.53 14.29
CA LEU A 143 -0.36 16.05 12.97
C LEU A 143 -1.65 15.43 12.40
N GLU A 144 -1.83 14.13 12.56
CA GLU A 144 -3.06 13.43 12.16
C GLU A 144 -4.26 13.92 12.97
N THR A 145 -4.09 14.11 14.26
CA THR A 145 -5.15 14.68 15.15
C THR A 145 -5.49 16.12 14.78
N ALA A 146 -4.50 16.92 14.38
CA ALA A 146 -4.72 18.29 13.90
C ALA A 146 -5.45 18.38 12.55
N GLY A 147 -5.57 17.26 11.83
CA GLY A 147 -6.32 17.16 10.59
C GLY A 147 -5.54 17.61 9.37
N ILE A 148 -4.32 17.10 9.19
CA ILE A 148 -3.56 17.24 7.93
C ILE A 148 -4.32 16.55 6.80
N ALA A 149 -4.08 16.95 5.55
CA ALA A 149 -4.67 16.28 4.37
C ALA A 149 -4.08 14.88 4.13
N GLY A 150 -2.81 14.69 4.45
CA GLY A 150 -2.12 13.41 4.34
C GLY A 150 -0.60 13.54 4.30
N TRP A 151 0.05 12.41 4.02
CA TRP A 151 1.49 12.28 3.97
C TRP A 151 2.00 12.07 2.56
N ILE A 152 3.13 12.70 2.23
CA ILE A 152 3.87 12.48 0.99
C ILE A 152 5.26 11.96 1.36
N TYR A 153 5.62 10.79 0.82
CA TYR A 153 6.92 10.17 1.00
C TYR A 153 7.67 10.18 -0.34
N PRO A 154 8.69 10.98 -0.52
CA PRO A 154 9.47 10.98 -1.75
C PRO A 154 10.21 9.65 -1.89
N THR A 155 10.18 9.08 -3.09
CA THR A 155 10.95 7.88 -3.44
C THR A 155 12.40 8.22 -3.72
N ARG A 156 13.25 7.19 -3.63
CA ARG A 156 14.65 7.29 -4.09
C ARG A 156 14.76 6.61 -5.45
N GLY A 157 15.07 7.38 -6.48
CA GLY A 157 15.19 6.88 -7.86
C GLY A 157 13.89 6.89 -8.64
N GLU A 158 13.90 6.24 -9.79
CA GLU A 158 12.82 6.27 -10.78
C GLU A 158 11.64 5.33 -10.47
N ASN A 159 11.85 4.36 -9.58
CA ASN A 159 10.83 3.36 -9.26
C ASN A 159 10.00 3.75 -8.03
N ILE A 160 8.69 3.62 -8.15
CA ILE A 160 7.76 3.76 -7.04
C ILE A 160 7.66 2.42 -6.33
N ASN A 161 8.20 2.35 -5.11
CA ASN A 161 8.10 1.17 -4.26
C ASN A 161 7.03 1.40 -3.20
N VAL A 162 5.99 0.60 -3.23
CA VAL A 162 4.91 0.64 -2.24
C VAL A 162 5.07 -0.56 -1.31
N TYR A 163 5.47 -0.30 -0.08
CA TYR A 163 5.56 -1.31 0.96
C TYR A 163 4.26 -1.37 1.76
N GLY A 164 3.78 -2.58 2.07
CA GLY A 164 2.72 -2.75 3.04
C GLY A 164 3.25 -2.39 4.44
N ASN A 165 2.50 -1.59 5.18
CA ASN A 165 2.77 -1.39 6.61
C ASN A 165 2.20 -2.60 7.36
N HIS A 166 3.07 -3.31 8.06
CA HIS A 166 2.73 -4.37 9.00
C HIS A 166 2.68 -3.81 10.41
#